data_6161e5ae44c6c2f77d02b8d3e202d45b
#
_entry.id   6161e5ae44c6c2f77d02b8d3e202d45b
#
_cell.length_a   1.000
_cell.length_b   1.000
_cell.length_c   1.000
_cell.angle_alpha   90.00
_cell.angle_beta   90.00
_cell.angle_gamma   90.00
#
_symmetry.space_group_name_H-M   'P 1'
#
loop_
_entity.id
_entity.type
_entity.pdbx_description
1 polymer ?
#
loop_
_entity_poly.entity_id
_entity_poly.type
_entity_poly.pdbx_seq_one_letter_code
_entity_poly.pdbx_strand_id
1 'polypeptide(L)'
;MKVEVVLTEADIAQEFAEAIEARDLPEKFFFWFPRSAAEWAALAENAELYGGLFETWKEIAAGAPGLCRHFAGRVPVISFGAGEGSRDRLLMGALKDCGCECLYFPVDASQAMLEMACAGADDEDIETVGIKADISSPVHLVYAADAAEPPRLFIMSGNTMGSFDPLAEIRYIAQCMKPDDRLIIDGEIYDDKTSMARRDNPSARKFVSALLASVGIGASDGDIGFNLKRDDRHQGLHLIVRYFRAERDLSATVAGQEIPLERGERIGMNFQYAYTPDAFRWLLSEQGGLEILKEYPSPDARFLTALCQK
;
A
#
# COMPACT_ATOMS: atom_id res chain seq x y z
N MET A 1 12.10 -11.00 -16.53
CA MET A 1 11.87 -10.20 -15.30
C MET A 1 13.19 -9.73 -14.72
N LYS A 2 13.37 -8.43 -14.48
CA LYS A 2 14.50 -7.83 -13.76
C LYS A 2 13.98 -7.27 -12.44
N VAL A 3 14.66 -7.57 -11.31
CA VAL A 3 14.34 -7.02 -9.99
C VAL A 3 15.60 -6.42 -9.38
N GLU A 4 15.50 -5.19 -8.94
CA GLU A 4 16.53 -4.49 -8.17
C GLU A 4 16.21 -4.62 -6.68
N VAL A 5 17.17 -5.06 -5.88
CA VAL A 5 16.96 -5.35 -4.45
C VAL A 5 17.64 -4.27 -3.63
N VAL A 6 16.83 -3.41 -3.02
CA VAL A 6 17.28 -2.37 -2.07
C VAL A 6 17.02 -2.82 -0.63
N LEU A 7 15.95 -3.60 -0.41
CA LEU A 7 15.63 -4.24 0.86
C LEU A 7 15.94 -5.73 0.76
N THR A 8 16.94 -6.22 1.50
CA THR A 8 17.31 -7.63 1.47
C THR A 8 16.45 -8.48 2.41
N GLU A 9 16.41 -9.81 2.17
CA GLU A 9 15.74 -10.74 3.08
C GLU A 9 16.37 -10.77 4.48
N ALA A 10 17.67 -10.51 4.59
CA ALA A 10 18.36 -10.45 5.87
C ALA A 10 17.94 -9.20 6.66
N ASP A 11 17.82 -8.05 6.01
CA ASP A 11 17.39 -6.81 6.65
C ASP A 11 15.95 -6.95 7.17
N ILE A 12 15.03 -7.45 6.32
CA ILE A 12 13.63 -7.60 6.72
C ILE A 12 13.45 -8.65 7.83
N ALA A 13 14.25 -9.72 7.85
CA ALA A 13 14.21 -10.73 8.89
C ALA A 13 14.69 -10.17 10.24
N GLN A 14 15.75 -9.37 10.24
CA GLN A 14 16.26 -8.68 11.44
C GLN A 14 15.23 -7.68 11.96
N GLU A 15 14.73 -6.80 11.11
CA GLU A 15 13.72 -5.81 11.48
C GLU A 15 12.43 -6.46 12.00
N PHE A 16 12.05 -7.63 11.45
CA PHE A 16 10.89 -8.36 11.93
C PHE A 16 11.08 -8.90 13.35
N ALA A 17 12.27 -9.44 13.68
CA ALA A 17 12.57 -9.88 15.02
C ALA A 17 12.52 -8.71 16.02
N GLU A 18 13.14 -7.57 15.68
CA GLU A 18 13.10 -6.34 16.46
C GLU A 18 11.67 -5.81 16.67
N ALA A 19 10.83 -5.88 15.62
CA ALA A 19 9.44 -5.44 15.68
C ALA A 19 8.58 -6.32 16.61
N ILE A 20 8.78 -7.65 16.62
CA ILE A 20 8.10 -8.54 17.57
C ILE A 20 8.58 -8.29 18.99
N GLU A 21 9.88 -8.10 19.23
CA GLU A 21 10.41 -7.73 20.54
C GLU A 21 9.84 -6.40 21.04
N ALA A 22 9.71 -5.41 20.14
CA ALA A 22 9.09 -4.12 20.43
C ALA A 22 7.55 -4.20 20.58
N ARG A 23 6.92 -5.34 20.28
CA ARG A 23 5.47 -5.53 20.27
C ARG A 23 4.73 -4.61 19.28
N ASP A 24 5.37 -4.26 18.18
CA ASP A 24 4.80 -3.40 17.14
C ASP A 24 5.23 -3.86 15.73
N LEU A 25 4.27 -4.32 14.94
CA LEU A 25 4.49 -4.89 13.60
C LEU A 25 4.04 -3.92 12.51
N PRO A 26 4.97 -3.26 11.80
CA PRO A 26 4.69 -2.45 10.62
C PRO A 26 4.07 -3.23 9.45
N GLU A 27 3.47 -2.51 8.52
CA GLU A 27 2.74 -3.03 7.35
C GLU A 27 3.53 -4.03 6.52
N LYS A 28 4.81 -3.75 6.22
CA LYS A 28 5.63 -4.56 5.32
C LYS A 28 5.68 -6.04 5.69
N PHE A 29 5.62 -6.38 6.97
CA PHE A 29 5.70 -7.77 7.42
C PHE A 29 4.47 -8.58 7.09
N PHE A 30 3.30 -7.94 6.92
CA PHE A 30 2.07 -8.63 6.52
C PHE A 30 2.14 -9.18 5.09
N PHE A 31 3.02 -8.65 4.26
CA PHE A 31 3.21 -9.08 2.88
C PHE A 31 4.50 -9.87 2.66
N TRP A 32 5.35 -10.00 3.68
CA TRP A 32 6.63 -10.69 3.56
C TRP A 32 6.48 -12.20 3.38
N PHE A 33 5.61 -12.84 4.18
CA PHE A 33 5.42 -14.28 4.07
C PHE A 33 4.52 -14.63 2.88
N PRO A 34 4.88 -15.65 2.07
CA PRO A 34 4.07 -16.05 0.91
C PRO A 34 2.62 -16.36 1.26
N ARG A 35 2.38 -16.95 2.45
CA ARG A 35 1.02 -17.28 2.91
C ARG A 35 0.19 -16.03 3.18
N SER A 36 0.73 -15.04 3.87
CA SER A 36 0.00 -13.79 4.13
C SER A 36 -0.18 -12.97 2.86
N ALA A 37 0.81 -12.95 1.95
CA ALA A 37 0.70 -12.35 0.64
C ALA A 37 -0.45 -12.96 -0.19
N ALA A 38 -0.58 -14.29 -0.20
CA ALA A 38 -1.69 -14.98 -0.89
C ALA A 38 -3.07 -14.64 -0.27
N GLU A 39 -3.16 -14.56 1.07
CA GLU A 39 -4.41 -14.15 1.73
C GLU A 39 -4.77 -12.69 1.43
N TRP A 40 -3.77 -11.81 1.30
CA TRP A 40 -3.99 -10.44 0.85
C TRP A 40 -4.49 -10.38 -0.59
N ALA A 41 -3.87 -11.11 -1.52
CA ALA A 41 -4.30 -11.14 -2.91
C ALA A 41 -5.79 -11.55 -3.01
N ALA A 42 -6.19 -12.61 -2.28
CA ALA A 42 -7.58 -13.04 -2.21
C ALA A 42 -8.51 -11.98 -1.57
N LEU A 43 -8.02 -11.21 -0.60
CA LEU A 43 -8.77 -10.13 0.03
C LEU A 43 -8.94 -8.94 -0.94
N ALA A 44 -7.90 -8.59 -1.69
CA ALA A 44 -7.90 -7.48 -2.64
C ALA A 44 -8.85 -7.71 -3.83
N GLU A 45 -9.07 -8.97 -4.21
CA GLU A 45 -10.05 -9.37 -5.23
C GLU A 45 -11.50 -9.34 -4.74
N ASN A 46 -11.74 -9.13 -3.43
CA ASN A 46 -13.08 -9.11 -2.88
C ASN A 46 -13.85 -7.87 -3.36
N ALA A 47 -14.81 -8.09 -4.26
CA ALA A 47 -15.60 -7.02 -4.86
C ALA A 47 -16.46 -6.23 -3.84
N GLU A 48 -16.87 -6.84 -2.73
CA GLU A 48 -17.61 -6.12 -1.67
C GLU A 48 -16.73 -5.11 -0.94
N LEU A 49 -15.41 -5.36 -0.87
CA LEU A 49 -14.45 -4.50 -0.18
C LEU A 49 -13.79 -3.48 -1.11
N TYR A 50 -13.42 -3.90 -2.31
CA TYR A 50 -12.58 -3.11 -3.22
C TYR A 50 -13.20 -2.87 -4.61
N GLY A 51 -14.39 -3.41 -4.89
CA GLY A 51 -15.04 -3.28 -6.21
C GLY A 51 -15.27 -1.85 -6.64
N GLY A 52 -15.68 -0.97 -5.72
CA GLY A 52 -15.85 0.46 -6.00
C GLY A 52 -14.54 1.14 -6.40
N LEU A 53 -13.43 0.79 -5.76
CA LEU A 53 -12.11 1.30 -6.15
C LEU A 53 -11.71 0.83 -7.53
N PHE A 54 -11.97 -0.43 -7.87
CA PHE A 54 -11.66 -0.96 -9.21
C PHE A 54 -12.47 -0.27 -10.32
N GLU A 55 -13.75 0.03 -10.09
CA GLU A 55 -14.55 0.84 -11.03
C GLU A 55 -13.98 2.27 -11.19
N THR A 56 -13.48 2.87 -10.10
CA THR A 56 -12.78 4.16 -10.18
C THR A 56 -11.55 4.09 -11.08
N TRP A 57 -10.77 3.01 -11.00
CA TRP A 57 -9.60 2.84 -11.86
C TRP A 57 -9.96 2.66 -13.33
N LYS A 58 -11.13 2.10 -13.67
CA LYS A 58 -11.64 2.11 -15.05
C LYS A 58 -11.95 3.52 -15.54
N GLU A 59 -12.49 4.39 -14.68
CA GLU A 59 -12.72 5.80 -15.03
C GLU A 59 -11.39 6.56 -15.22
N ILE A 60 -10.39 6.29 -14.39
CA ILE A 60 -9.05 6.87 -14.53
C ILE A 60 -8.41 6.41 -15.85
N ALA A 61 -8.51 5.12 -16.17
CA ALA A 61 -8.03 4.55 -17.43
C ALA A 61 -8.71 5.16 -18.66
N ALA A 62 -10.00 5.47 -18.57
CA ALA A 62 -10.70 6.21 -19.63
C ALA A 62 -10.15 7.64 -19.84
N GLY A 63 -9.44 8.19 -18.85
CA GLY A 63 -8.71 9.46 -18.93
C GLY A 63 -7.32 9.36 -19.57
N ALA A 64 -6.86 8.18 -19.94
CA ALA A 64 -5.52 7.94 -20.51
C ALA A 64 -5.12 8.86 -21.68
N PRO A 65 -6.02 9.28 -22.62
CA PRO A 65 -5.64 10.22 -23.66
C PRO A 65 -5.09 11.57 -23.15
N GLY A 66 -5.55 12.01 -21.97
CA GLY A 66 -5.03 13.21 -21.32
C GLY A 66 -3.61 13.03 -20.79
N LEU A 67 -3.35 11.91 -20.14
CA LEU A 67 -2.01 11.53 -19.65
C LEU A 67 -1.04 11.31 -20.82
N CYS A 68 -1.44 10.60 -21.87
CA CYS A 68 -0.62 10.40 -23.05
C CYS A 68 -0.13 11.73 -23.67
N ARG A 69 -1.01 12.72 -23.77
CA ARG A 69 -0.62 14.06 -24.28
C ARG A 69 0.38 14.75 -23.36
N HIS A 70 0.22 14.61 -22.04
CA HIS A 70 1.13 15.20 -21.06
C HIS A 70 2.53 14.59 -21.16
N PHE A 71 2.62 13.26 -21.26
CA PHE A 71 3.88 12.52 -21.30
C PHE A 71 4.52 12.40 -22.71
N ALA A 72 3.94 13.02 -23.73
CA ALA A 72 4.45 13.01 -25.09
C ALA A 72 4.73 11.59 -25.66
N GLY A 73 3.93 10.59 -25.26
CA GLY A 73 3.98 9.23 -25.79
C GLY A 73 4.86 8.24 -25.04
N ARG A 74 5.63 8.66 -24.02
CA ARG A 74 6.41 7.76 -23.17
C ARG A 74 6.11 8.02 -21.70
N VAL A 75 5.65 7.01 -20.97
CA VAL A 75 5.16 7.12 -19.59
C VAL A 75 5.96 6.20 -18.67
N PRO A 76 6.95 6.72 -17.94
CA PRO A 76 7.55 5.99 -16.82
C PRO A 76 6.54 5.95 -15.67
N VAL A 77 6.09 4.75 -15.29
CA VAL A 77 5.13 4.50 -14.23
C VAL A 77 5.86 3.92 -13.03
N ILE A 78 5.91 4.65 -11.91
CA ILE A 78 6.51 4.22 -10.64
C ILE A 78 5.39 4.00 -9.65
N SER A 79 5.16 2.75 -9.24
CA SER A 79 4.04 2.40 -8.35
C SER A 79 4.55 2.02 -6.96
N PHE A 80 4.29 2.87 -5.97
CA PHE A 80 4.67 2.66 -4.58
C PHE A 80 3.65 1.77 -3.86
N GLY A 81 4.10 0.60 -3.38
CA GLY A 81 3.23 -0.44 -2.84
C GLY A 81 2.37 -1.06 -3.93
N ALA A 82 3.00 -1.44 -5.05
CA ALA A 82 2.32 -1.92 -6.26
C ALA A 82 1.42 -3.14 -6.01
N GLY A 83 1.72 -3.96 -5.00
CA GLY A 83 1.02 -5.21 -4.77
C GLY A 83 1.17 -6.13 -5.99
N GLU A 84 0.06 -6.74 -6.45
CA GLU A 84 0.04 -7.58 -7.66
C GLU A 84 -0.12 -6.79 -8.98
N GLY A 85 -0.25 -5.47 -8.92
CA GLY A 85 -0.19 -4.56 -10.07
C GLY A 85 -1.43 -4.51 -10.97
N SER A 86 -2.59 -5.09 -10.60
CA SER A 86 -3.77 -5.14 -11.49
C SER A 86 -4.29 -3.76 -11.90
N ARG A 87 -4.31 -2.82 -10.97
CA ARG A 87 -4.76 -1.44 -11.22
C ARG A 87 -3.79 -0.69 -12.11
N ASP A 88 -2.50 -0.89 -11.89
CA ASP A 88 -1.45 -0.29 -12.70
C ASP A 88 -1.53 -0.79 -14.14
N ARG A 89 -1.69 -2.12 -14.33
CA ARG A 89 -1.86 -2.73 -15.66
C ARG A 89 -3.10 -2.21 -16.38
N LEU A 90 -4.23 -2.06 -15.66
CA LEU A 90 -5.44 -1.49 -16.26
C LEU A 90 -5.19 -0.09 -16.85
N LEU A 91 -4.46 0.77 -16.13
CA LEU A 91 -4.10 2.10 -16.62
C LEU A 91 -3.07 2.02 -17.76
N MET A 92 -2.02 1.22 -17.59
CA MET A 92 -0.98 1.08 -18.61
C MET A 92 -1.51 0.49 -19.91
N GLY A 93 -2.44 -0.48 -19.85
CA GLY A 93 -3.15 -0.98 -21.03
C GLY A 93 -3.88 0.12 -21.78
N ALA A 94 -4.62 0.98 -21.07
CA ALA A 94 -5.30 2.12 -21.69
C ALA A 94 -4.32 3.19 -22.23
N LEU A 95 -3.17 3.38 -21.63
CA LEU A 95 -2.11 4.25 -22.15
C LEU A 95 -1.50 3.67 -23.44
N LYS A 96 -1.26 2.35 -23.50
CA LYS A 96 -0.80 1.66 -24.73
C LYS A 96 -1.83 1.76 -25.85
N ASP A 97 -3.11 1.61 -25.56
CA ASP A 97 -4.19 1.78 -26.54
C ASP A 97 -4.25 3.20 -27.12
N CYS A 98 -3.76 4.19 -26.36
CA CYS A 98 -3.57 5.57 -26.82
C CYS A 98 -2.26 5.81 -27.57
N GLY A 99 -1.44 4.78 -27.77
CA GLY A 99 -0.15 4.87 -28.45
C GLY A 99 1.02 5.29 -27.58
N CYS A 100 0.90 5.21 -26.25
CA CYS A 100 2.01 5.48 -25.32
C CYS A 100 2.87 4.23 -25.11
N GLU A 101 4.18 4.42 -25.00
CA GLU A 101 5.12 3.45 -24.48
C GLU A 101 5.16 3.56 -22.95
N CYS A 102 4.86 2.47 -22.24
CA CYS A 102 4.94 2.43 -20.79
C CYS A 102 6.24 1.73 -20.34
N LEU A 103 6.90 2.32 -19.35
CA LEU A 103 7.98 1.70 -18.60
C LEU A 103 7.49 1.54 -17.16
N TYR A 104 7.47 0.33 -16.64
CA TYR A 104 6.88 0.04 -15.34
C TYR A 104 7.92 -0.28 -14.28
N PHE A 105 7.85 0.45 -13.17
CA PHE A 105 8.68 0.30 -12.00
C PHE A 105 7.80 0.02 -10.78
N PRO A 106 7.32 -1.23 -10.60
CA PRO A 106 6.61 -1.61 -9.38
C PRO A 106 7.58 -1.64 -8.21
N VAL A 107 7.20 -1.01 -7.10
CA VAL A 107 7.97 -0.91 -5.87
C VAL A 107 7.20 -1.58 -4.75
N ASP A 108 7.75 -2.63 -4.14
CA ASP A 108 7.11 -3.35 -3.04
C ASP A 108 8.17 -4.01 -2.13
N ALA A 109 7.87 -4.14 -0.85
CA ALA A 109 8.72 -4.86 0.10
C ALA A 109 8.56 -6.38 -0.03
N SER A 110 7.44 -6.84 -0.57
CA SER A 110 7.12 -8.25 -0.76
C SER A 110 7.66 -8.78 -2.08
N GLN A 111 8.56 -9.74 -2.02
CA GLN A 111 9.07 -10.44 -3.20
C GLN A 111 7.92 -11.09 -3.99
N ALA A 112 6.98 -11.73 -3.31
CA ALA A 112 5.87 -12.43 -3.96
C ALA A 112 4.94 -11.48 -4.72
N MET A 113 4.59 -10.32 -4.13
CA MET A 113 3.79 -9.29 -4.78
C MET A 113 4.50 -8.71 -6.00
N LEU A 114 5.79 -8.38 -5.84
CA LEU A 114 6.60 -7.83 -6.91
C LEU A 114 6.72 -8.78 -8.11
N GLU A 115 6.90 -10.08 -7.85
CA GLU A 115 6.92 -11.10 -8.90
C GLU A 115 5.58 -11.19 -9.65
N MET A 116 4.45 -11.09 -8.94
CA MET A 116 3.12 -11.07 -9.57
C MET A 116 2.92 -9.81 -10.43
N ALA A 117 3.31 -8.63 -9.93
CA ALA A 117 3.22 -7.38 -10.68
C ALA A 117 4.06 -7.42 -11.97
N CYS A 118 5.31 -7.89 -11.86
CA CYS A 118 6.22 -8.01 -12.99
C CYS A 118 5.72 -9.04 -14.02
N ALA A 119 5.29 -10.23 -13.57
CA ALA A 119 4.79 -11.26 -14.47
C ALA A 119 3.54 -10.79 -15.24
N GLY A 120 2.59 -10.15 -14.54
CA GLY A 120 1.40 -9.62 -15.20
C GLY A 120 1.70 -8.51 -16.21
N ALA A 121 2.72 -7.71 -15.98
CA ALA A 121 3.16 -6.68 -16.93
C ALA A 121 3.91 -7.29 -18.13
N ASP A 122 4.76 -8.32 -17.89
CA ASP A 122 5.44 -9.06 -18.96
C ASP A 122 4.42 -9.75 -19.92
N ASP A 123 3.31 -10.28 -19.38
CA ASP A 123 2.22 -10.88 -20.16
C ASP A 123 1.52 -9.86 -21.09
N GLU A 124 1.60 -8.57 -20.76
CA GLU A 124 1.05 -7.45 -21.54
C GLU A 124 2.11 -6.72 -22.39
N ASP A 125 3.31 -7.29 -22.55
CA ASP A 125 4.45 -6.67 -23.28
C ASP A 125 4.80 -5.27 -22.76
N ILE A 126 4.84 -5.08 -21.44
CA ILE A 126 5.26 -3.83 -20.79
C ILE A 126 6.68 -4.01 -20.25
N GLU A 127 7.60 -3.15 -20.67
CA GLU A 127 8.95 -3.15 -20.14
C GLU A 127 8.93 -2.86 -18.64
N THR A 128 9.48 -3.81 -17.83
CA THR A 128 9.30 -3.79 -16.39
C THR A 128 10.62 -4.03 -15.65
N VAL A 129 10.87 -3.20 -14.63
CA VAL A 129 11.94 -3.39 -13.65
C VAL A 129 11.34 -3.32 -12.25
N GLY A 130 11.22 -4.46 -11.58
CA GLY A 130 10.75 -4.51 -10.18
C GLY A 130 11.79 -3.92 -9.23
N ILE A 131 11.34 -3.18 -8.21
CA ILE A 131 12.21 -2.62 -7.17
C ILE A 131 11.73 -3.13 -5.81
N LYS A 132 12.52 -4.03 -5.20
CA LYS A 132 12.26 -4.52 -3.86
C LYS A 132 12.75 -3.52 -2.83
N ALA A 133 11.83 -2.76 -2.24
CA ALA A 133 12.14 -1.64 -1.36
C ALA A 133 11.03 -1.41 -0.31
N ASP A 134 11.40 -0.82 0.82
CA ASP A 134 10.47 -0.36 1.86
C ASP A 134 10.05 1.08 1.56
N ILE A 135 8.81 1.28 1.15
CA ILE A 135 8.27 2.60 0.81
C ILE A 135 8.09 3.52 2.02
N SER A 136 8.16 3.03 3.26
CA SER A 136 8.23 3.88 4.45
C SER A 136 9.60 4.54 4.64
N SER A 137 10.61 4.08 3.89
CA SER A 137 11.96 4.63 3.93
C SER A 137 12.14 5.76 2.90
N PRO A 138 12.41 7.00 3.31
CA PRO A 138 12.65 8.11 2.36
C PRO A 138 13.79 7.83 1.38
N VAL A 139 14.81 7.10 1.79
CA VAL A 139 15.95 6.73 0.94
C VAL A 139 15.52 5.77 -0.16
N HIS A 140 14.66 4.79 0.17
CA HIS A 140 14.13 3.85 -0.80
C HIS A 140 13.14 4.51 -1.78
N LEU A 141 12.33 5.47 -1.30
CA LEU A 141 11.46 6.27 -2.18
C LEU A 141 12.27 7.08 -3.19
N VAL A 142 13.34 7.74 -2.75
CA VAL A 142 14.24 8.48 -3.66
C VAL A 142 14.89 7.54 -4.67
N TYR A 143 15.42 6.39 -4.21
CA TYR A 143 16.01 5.39 -5.11
C TYR A 143 15.02 4.95 -6.19
N ALA A 144 13.80 4.62 -5.80
CA ALA A 144 12.76 4.20 -6.74
C ALA A 144 12.33 5.35 -7.68
N ALA A 145 12.24 6.57 -7.18
CA ALA A 145 11.93 7.73 -8.00
C ALA A 145 13.01 8.02 -9.04
N ASP A 146 14.28 7.80 -8.72
CA ASP A 146 15.42 8.02 -9.63
C ASP A 146 15.59 6.87 -10.66
N ALA A 147 14.75 5.83 -10.63
CA ALA A 147 14.77 4.76 -11.64
C ALA A 147 14.39 5.24 -13.05
N ALA A 148 13.70 6.39 -13.16
CA ALA A 148 13.34 6.99 -14.44
C ALA A 148 13.49 8.52 -14.44
N GLU A 149 13.79 9.05 -15.63
CA GLU A 149 13.84 10.49 -15.85
C GLU A 149 12.42 11.12 -15.88
N PRO A 150 12.26 12.35 -15.36
CA PRO A 150 11.01 13.08 -15.48
C PRO A 150 10.66 13.42 -16.96
N PRO A 151 9.38 13.61 -17.29
CA PRO A 151 8.23 13.51 -16.39
C PRO A 151 7.81 12.07 -16.10
N ARG A 152 7.40 11.80 -14.86
CA ARG A 152 7.03 10.46 -14.36
C ARG A 152 5.59 10.42 -13.86
N LEU A 153 4.96 9.27 -13.96
CA LEU A 153 3.68 8.98 -13.34
C LEU A 153 3.90 8.14 -12.08
N PHE A 154 3.67 8.72 -10.92
CA PHE A 154 3.65 8.00 -9.66
C PHE A 154 2.25 7.45 -9.37
N ILE A 155 2.20 6.28 -8.79
CA ILE A 155 0.97 5.64 -8.33
C ILE A 155 1.16 5.21 -6.88
N MET A 156 0.16 5.47 -6.03
CA MET A 156 0.03 4.87 -4.70
C MET A 156 -1.44 4.54 -4.46
N SER A 157 -1.82 3.29 -4.54
CA SER A 157 -3.22 2.88 -4.60
C SER A 157 -3.57 1.82 -3.53
N GLY A 158 -4.88 1.67 -3.26
CA GLY A 158 -5.38 0.70 -2.28
C GLY A 158 -5.32 1.19 -0.83
N ASN A 159 -5.33 2.50 -0.62
CA ASN A 159 -5.10 3.15 0.67
C ASN A 159 -3.71 2.83 1.27
N THR A 160 -2.73 2.61 0.42
CA THR A 160 -1.35 2.28 0.84
C THR A 160 -0.77 3.36 1.76
N MET A 161 -0.98 4.66 1.45
CA MET A 161 -0.58 5.77 2.32
C MET A 161 -1.16 5.64 3.74
N GLY A 162 -2.37 5.08 3.87
CA GLY A 162 -3.03 4.88 5.17
C GLY A 162 -2.32 3.91 6.10
N SER A 163 -1.40 3.10 5.60
CA SER A 163 -0.60 2.15 6.39
C SER A 163 0.64 2.78 7.01
N PHE A 164 0.89 4.07 6.76
CA PHE A 164 2.02 4.85 7.25
C PHE A 164 1.54 6.12 7.96
N ASP A 165 2.47 6.91 8.52
CA ASP A 165 2.14 8.27 8.93
C ASP A 165 1.84 9.12 7.69
N PRO A 166 0.57 9.49 7.44
CA PRO A 166 0.19 10.09 6.16
C PRO A 166 0.80 11.48 5.94
N LEU A 167 1.14 12.20 7.03
CA LEU A 167 1.78 13.50 6.91
C LEU A 167 3.25 13.37 6.49
N ALA A 168 3.95 12.39 7.03
CA ALA A 168 5.33 12.11 6.64
C ALA A 168 5.38 11.55 5.22
N GLU A 169 4.53 10.58 4.93
CA GLU A 169 4.52 9.85 3.67
C GLU A 169 4.23 10.76 2.48
N ILE A 170 3.19 11.60 2.56
CA ILE A 170 2.88 12.51 1.45
C ILE A 170 3.98 13.54 1.20
N ARG A 171 4.68 13.98 2.25
CA ARG A 171 5.82 14.89 2.12
C ARG A 171 7.00 14.21 1.43
N TYR A 172 7.30 12.96 1.77
CA TYR A 172 8.38 12.19 1.14
C TYR A 172 8.09 11.95 -0.34
N ILE A 173 6.88 11.54 -0.68
CA ILE A 173 6.46 11.37 -2.08
C ILE A 173 6.59 12.68 -2.84
N ALA A 174 6.05 13.78 -2.28
CA ALA A 174 6.13 15.09 -2.90
C ALA A 174 7.56 15.60 -3.08
N GLN A 175 8.49 15.25 -2.19
CA GLN A 175 9.92 15.58 -2.34
C GLN A 175 10.59 14.81 -3.49
N CYS A 176 10.14 13.59 -3.78
CA CYS A 176 10.63 12.81 -4.92
C CYS A 176 10.14 13.37 -6.27
N MET A 177 8.99 14.07 -6.28
CA MET A 177 8.37 14.59 -7.52
C MET A 177 9.07 15.84 -8.05
N LYS A 178 9.10 15.98 -9.37
CA LYS A 178 9.52 17.15 -10.13
C LYS A 178 8.29 17.88 -10.70
N PRO A 179 8.41 19.15 -11.18
CA PRO A 179 7.24 19.94 -11.57
C PRO A 179 6.30 19.32 -12.61
N ASP A 180 6.82 18.51 -13.54
CA ASP A 180 6.01 17.89 -14.60
C ASP A 180 5.56 16.47 -14.25
N ASP A 181 5.91 15.96 -13.07
CA ASP A 181 5.45 14.66 -12.61
C ASP A 181 3.95 14.69 -12.27
N ARG A 182 3.31 13.51 -12.34
CA ARG A 182 1.93 13.29 -11.90
C ARG A 182 1.91 12.22 -10.81
N LEU A 183 0.94 12.34 -9.92
CA LEU A 183 0.66 11.35 -8.88
C LEU A 183 -0.81 10.96 -8.94
N ILE A 184 -1.09 9.66 -9.03
CA ILE A 184 -2.41 9.09 -8.77
C ILE A 184 -2.34 8.43 -7.40
N ILE A 185 -3.16 8.91 -6.47
CA ILE A 185 -3.19 8.43 -5.10
C ILE A 185 -4.61 8.30 -4.59
N ASP A 186 -4.90 7.24 -3.85
CA ASP A 186 -6.19 7.09 -3.21
C ASP A 186 -6.10 7.00 -1.68
N GLY A 187 -7.23 7.32 -1.05
CA GLY A 187 -7.43 7.19 0.38
C GLY A 187 -8.81 6.61 0.68
N GLU A 188 -8.89 5.76 1.71
CA GLU A 188 -10.16 5.27 2.21
C GLU A 188 -10.90 6.37 2.94
N ILE A 189 -12.15 6.58 2.56
CA ILE A 189 -13.05 7.54 3.22
C ILE A 189 -13.68 6.87 4.43
N TYR A 190 -13.52 7.52 5.58
CA TYR A 190 -14.06 7.05 6.84
C TYR A 190 -15.57 7.13 6.88
N ASP A 191 -16.19 6.05 7.31
CA ASP A 191 -17.60 5.94 7.62
C ASP A 191 -17.79 5.16 8.93
N ASP A 192 -18.55 5.72 9.87
CA ASP A 192 -18.75 5.15 11.21
C ASP A 192 -19.29 3.71 11.21
N LYS A 193 -20.07 3.34 10.19
CA LYS A 193 -20.74 2.04 10.10
C LYS A 193 -19.91 0.99 9.38
N THR A 194 -19.18 1.38 8.34
CA THR A 194 -18.55 0.43 7.41
C THR A 194 -17.05 0.29 7.62
N SER A 195 -16.34 1.33 8.06
CA SER A 195 -14.87 1.29 8.15
C SER A 195 -14.37 0.23 9.12
N MET A 196 -14.99 0.08 10.29
CA MET A 196 -14.61 -0.98 11.23
C MET A 196 -15.00 -2.37 10.71
N ALA A 197 -16.21 -2.53 10.15
CA ALA A 197 -16.66 -3.81 9.60
C ALA A 197 -15.79 -4.30 8.44
N ARG A 198 -15.21 -3.40 7.67
CA ARG A 198 -14.25 -3.74 6.59
C ARG A 198 -12.91 -4.25 7.12
N ARG A 199 -12.52 -3.86 8.33
CA ARG A 199 -11.29 -4.29 8.99
C ARG A 199 -11.49 -5.54 9.83
N ASP A 200 -12.65 -5.66 10.46
CA ASP A 200 -13.00 -6.78 11.32
C ASP A 200 -14.04 -7.70 10.64
N ASN A 201 -13.56 -8.44 9.64
CA ASN A 201 -14.33 -9.46 8.94
C ASN A 201 -13.50 -10.75 8.80
N PRO A 202 -14.13 -11.90 8.49
CA PRO A 202 -13.42 -13.19 8.43
C PRO A 202 -12.20 -13.21 7.49
N SER A 203 -12.29 -12.56 6.34
CA SER A 203 -11.18 -12.51 5.36
C SER A 203 -10.02 -11.66 5.86
N ALA A 204 -10.30 -10.49 6.42
CA ALA A 204 -9.27 -9.63 7.01
C ALA A 204 -8.61 -10.30 8.23
N ARG A 205 -9.39 -10.97 9.09
CA ARG A 205 -8.84 -11.76 10.20
C ARG A 205 -7.95 -12.91 9.72
N LYS A 206 -8.33 -13.58 8.64
CA LYS A 206 -7.53 -14.65 8.02
C LYS A 206 -6.19 -14.13 7.51
N PHE A 207 -6.18 -12.99 6.82
CA PHE A 207 -4.95 -12.32 6.37
C PHE A 207 -4.02 -12.00 7.55
N VAL A 208 -4.52 -11.34 8.58
CA VAL A 208 -3.74 -10.97 9.77
C VAL A 208 -3.23 -12.21 10.50
N SER A 209 -4.07 -13.25 10.66
CA SER A 209 -3.67 -14.50 11.32
C SER A 209 -2.62 -15.28 10.54
N ALA A 210 -2.54 -15.13 9.22
CA ALA A 210 -1.54 -15.81 8.40
C ALA A 210 -0.11 -15.38 8.75
N LEU A 211 0.10 -14.10 9.07
CA LEU A 211 1.38 -13.60 9.57
C LEU A 211 1.74 -14.26 10.90
N LEU A 212 0.83 -14.25 11.87
CA LEU A 212 1.05 -14.82 13.20
C LEU A 212 1.35 -16.33 13.11
N ALA A 213 0.64 -17.05 12.26
CA ALA A 213 0.89 -18.48 12.03
C ALA A 213 2.28 -18.75 11.46
N SER A 214 2.84 -17.81 10.70
CA SER A 214 4.19 -17.92 10.14
C SER A 214 5.30 -17.87 11.20
N VAL A 215 4.99 -17.35 12.39
CA VAL A 215 5.91 -17.29 13.54
C VAL A 215 5.50 -18.22 14.69
N GLY A 216 4.61 -19.16 14.42
CA GLY A 216 4.22 -20.19 15.38
C GLY A 216 3.04 -19.82 16.29
N ILE A 217 2.40 -18.69 16.08
CA ILE A 217 1.24 -18.24 16.87
C ILE A 217 -0.06 -18.66 16.15
N GLY A 218 -0.80 -19.57 16.76
CA GLY A 218 -2.04 -20.11 16.22
C GLY A 218 -3.28 -19.32 16.63
N ALA A 219 -4.41 -19.63 15.99
CA ALA A 219 -5.70 -18.99 16.29
C ALA A 219 -6.22 -19.27 17.72
N SER A 220 -5.73 -20.33 18.38
CA SER A 220 -6.09 -20.67 19.77
C SER A 220 -5.22 -19.99 20.82
N ASP A 221 -4.21 -19.22 20.40
CA ASP A 221 -3.21 -18.62 21.28
C ASP A 221 -3.60 -17.23 21.79
N GLY A 222 -4.58 -16.62 21.13
CA GLY A 222 -5.06 -15.31 21.49
C GLY A 222 -6.13 -14.78 20.54
N ASP A 223 -6.49 -13.52 20.70
CA ASP A 223 -7.50 -12.86 19.88
C ASP A 223 -6.97 -11.59 19.20
N ILE A 224 -7.52 -11.29 18.03
CA ILE A 224 -7.24 -10.07 17.27
C ILE A 224 -8.31 -9.04 17.59
N GLY A 225 -7.90 -7.92 18.16
CA GLY A 225 -8.77 -6.82 18.47
C GLY A 225 -8.50 -5.59 17.61
N PHE A 226 -9.49 -4.69 17.58
CA PHE A 226 -9.43 -3.44 16.82
C PHE A 226 -9.81 -2.27 17.73
N ASN A 227 -9.14 -1.13 17.54
CA ASN A 227 -9.46 0.12 18.19
C ASN A 227 -9.47 1.25 17.17
N LEU A 228 -10.49 2.11 17.27
CA LEU A 228 -10.54 3.37 16.55
C LEU A 228 -9.96 4.48 17.43
N LYS A 229 -9.03 5.25 16.89
CA LYS A 229 -8.47 6.45 17.51
C LYS A 229 -8.65 7.64 16.54
N ARG A 230 -8.74 8.83 17.09
CA ARG A 230 -8.61 10.07 16.31
C ARG A 230 -7.18 10.54 16.38
N ASP A 231 -6.69 11.09 15.29
CA ASP A 231 -5.41 11.75 15.26
C ASP A 231 -5.60 13.24 15.58
N ASP A 232 -4.95 13.70 16.64
CA ASP A 232 -5.11 15.09 17.13
C ASP A 232 -4.55 16.13 16.14
N ARG A 233 -3.75 15.73 15.17
CA ARG A 233 -3.17 16.61 14.14
C ARG A 233 -4.21 17.16 13.16
N HIS A 234 -5.29 16.40 12.92
CA HIS A 234 -6.43 16.84 12.12
C HIS A 234 -7.68 16.01 12.43
N GLN A 235 -8.81 16.69 12.68
CA GLN A 235 -10.06 16.04 13.10
C GLN A 235 -10.65 15.00 12.12
N GLY A 236 -10.23 15.06 10.85
CA GLY A 236 -10.66 14.12 9.80
C GLY A 236 -9.72 12.95 9.56
N LEU A 237 -8.68 12.78 10.39
CA LEU A 237 -7.80 11.62 10.38
C LEU A 237 -8.29 10.58 11.39
N HIS A 238 -8.70 9.43 10.92
CA HIS A 238 -9.20 8.32 11.72
C HIS A 238 -8.20 7.17 11.67
N LEU A 239 -7.66 6.78 12.82
CA LEU A 239 -6.65 5.73 12.95
C LEU A 239 -7.30 4.46 13.46
N ILE A 240 -7.34 3.42 12.64
CA ILE A 240 -7.79 2.08 13.02
C ILE A 240 -6.55 1.24 13.36
N VAL A 241 -6.40 0.89 14.61
CA VAL A 241 -5.27 0.09 15.12
C VAL A 241 -5.73 -1.34 15.32
N ARG A 242 -4.95 -2.29 14.85
CA ARG A 242 -5.10 -3.72 15.12
C ARG A 242 -4.10 -4.16 16.18
N TYR A 243 -4.45 -5.16 16.96
CA TYR A 243 -3.54 -5.80 17.90
C TYR A 243 -3.90 -7.28 18.07
N PHE A 244 -2.88 -8.10 18.31
CA PHE A 244 -3.05 -9.43 18.86
C PHE A 244 -2.90 -9.35 20.38
N ARG A 245 -3.70 -10.10 21.12
CA ARG A 245 -3.59 -10.26 22.58
C ARG A 245 -3.44 -11.73 22.91
N ALA A 246 -2.33 -12.10 23.55
CA ALA A 246 -2.07 -13.46 24.01
C ALA A 246 -3.05 -13.89 25.11
N GLU A 247 -3.68 -15.06 24.99
CA GLU A 247 -4.56 -15.65 26.01
C GLU A 247 -3.83 -16.63 26.92
N ARG A 248 -2.60 -16.99 26.57
CA ARG A 248 -1.69 -17.86 27.35
C ARG A 248 -0.27 -17.41 27.12
N ASP A 249 0.67 -17.93 27.95
CA ASP A 249 2.09 -17.76 27.68
C ASP A 249 2.45 -18.56 26.43
N LEU A 250 3.20 -17.93 25.53
CA LEU A 250 3.60 -18.51 24.24
C LEU A 250 4.95 -17.93 23.79
N SER A 251 5.49 -18.46 22.69
CA SER A 251 6.71 -17.95 22.08
C SER A 251 6.52 -17.81 20.59
N ALA A 252 6.95 -16.68 20.02
CA ALA A 252 7.08 -16.49 18.58
C ALA A 252 8.48 -16.92 18.14
N THR A 253 8.57 -17.64 17.02
CA THR A 253 9.87 -18.05 16.45
C THR A 253 10.16 -17.22 15.21
N VAL A 254 11.20 -16.39 15.27
CA VAL A 254 11.63 -15.53 14.17
C VAL A 254 13.11 -15.74 13.89
N ALA A 255 13.46 -16.12 12.66
CA ALA A 255 14.83 -16.35 12.23
C ALA A 255 15.63 -17.28 13.18
N GLY A 256 14.94 -18.25 13.80
CA GLY A 256 15.53 -19.18 14.77
C GLY A 256 15.67 -18.65 16.20
N GLN A 257 15.20 -17.44 16.46
CA GLN A 257 15.11 -16.87 17.83
C GLN A 257 13.71 -17.10 18.40
N GLU A 258 13.64 -17.46 19.67
CA GLU A 258 12.40 -17.54 20.42
C GLU A 258 12.16 -16.24 21.19
N ILE A 259 11.03 -15.60 20.92
CA ILE A 259 10.62 -14.35 21.56
C ILE A 259 9.41 -14.67 22.44
N PRO A 260 9.56 -14.66 23.78
CA PRO A 260 8.47 -15.00 24.68
C PRO A 260 7.40 -13.90 24.70
N LEU A 261 6.13 -14.34 24.82
CA LEU A 261 4.97 -13.50 25.04
C LEU A 261 4.22 -14.01 26.26
N GLU A 262 4.00 -13.15 27.23
CA GLU A 262 3.23 -13.50 28.42
C GLU A 262 1.73 -13.38 28.17
N ARG A 263 0.93 -14.13 28.92
CA ARG A 263 -0.51 -14.01 28.88
C ARG A 263 -0.97 -12.57 29.16
N GLY A 264 -1.80 -12.04 28.26
CA GLY A 264 -2.34 -10.69 28.31
C GLY A 264 -1.50 -9.65 27.59
N GLU A 265 -0.26 -9.98 27.18
CA GLU A 265 0.54 -9.10 26.34
C GLU A 265 -0.13 -8.85 25.00
N ARG A 266 0.18 -7.69 24.43
CA ARG A 266 -0.33 -7.27 23.12
C ARG A 266 0.80 -6.99 22.16
N ILE A 267 0.62 -7.43 20.92
CA ILE A 267 1.43 -7.02 19.79
C ILE A 267 0.59 -6.07 18.95
N GLY A 268 1.05 -4.85 18.70
CA GLY A 268 0.50 -3.95 17.70
C GLY A 268 0.66 -4.60 16.32
N MET A 269 -0.43 -4.70 15.56
CA MET A 269 -0.45 -5.41 14.29
C MET A 269 -0.87 -4.45 13.21
N ASN A 270 0.01 -3.55 12.84
CA ASN A 270 -0.30 -2.53 11.87
C ASN A 270 -1.47 -1.62 12.30
N PHE A 271 -1.54 -0.48 11.67
CA PHE A 271 -2.64 0.47 11.74
C PHE A 271 -3.06 0.87 10.33
N GLN A 272 -4.21 1.50 10.24
CA GLN A 272 -4.62 2.07 8.97
C GLN A 272 -5.39 3.37 9.18
N TYR A 273 -4.97 4.40 8.46
CA TYR A 273 -5.71 5.65 8.39
C TYR A 273 -6.86 5.53 7.39
N ALA A 274 -7.98 6.13 7.77
CA ALA A 274 -9.08 6.49 6.90
C ALA A 274 -9.36 7.98 7.08
N TYR A 275 -9.88 8.64 6.07
CA TYR A 275 -9.91 10.09 5.98
C TYR A 275 -11.33 10.62 5.81
N THR A 276 -11.64 11.81 6.32
CA THR A 276 -12.72 12.58 5.68
C THR A 276 -12.22 13.09 4.31
N PRO A 277 -13.13 13.36 3.34
CA PRO A 277 -12.71 13.92 2.06
C PRO A 277 -11.87 15.19 2.19
N ASP A 278 -12.21 16.08 3.12
CA ASP A 278 -11.49 17.33 3.37
C ASP A 278 -10.10 17.07 3.99
N ALA A 279 -9.97 16.09 4.89
CA ALA A 279 -8.67 15.73 5.44
C ALA A 279 -7.76 15.11 4.38
N PHE A 280 -8.30 14.32 3.46
CA PHE A 280 -7.52 13.77 2.35
C PHE A 280 -7.02 14.88 1.42
N ARG A 281 -7.87 15.83 1.04
CA ARG A 281 -7.47 17.02 0.26
C ARG A 281 -6.42 17.85 0.98
N TRP A 282 -6.61 18.09 2.27
CA TRP A 282 -5.64 18.82 3.10
C TRP A 282 -4.27 18.13 3.13
N LEU A 283 -4.22 16.78 3.24
CA LEU A 283 -2.97 16.05 3.16
C LEU A 283 -2.26 16.28 1.82
N LEU A 284 -2.98 16.18 0.71
CA LEU A 284 -2.40 16.32 -0.63
C LEU A 284 -1.94 17.76 -0.89
N SER A 285 -2.81 18.75 -0.67
CA SER A 285 -2.53 20.12 -1.06
C SER A 285 -1.70 20.89 -0.04
N GLU A 286 -2.03 20.82 1.26
CA GLU A 286 -1.33 21.65 2.25
C GLU A 286 -0.10 20.95 2.83
N GLN A 287 -0.16 19.63 3.04
CA GLN A 287 0.98 18.90 3.59
C GLN A 287 1.96 18.43 2.52
N GLY A 288 1.45 17.95 1.37
CA GLY A 288 2.23 17.54 0.20
C GLY A 288 2.64 18.69 -0.71
N GLY A 289 1.94 19.82 -0.65
CA GLY A 289 2.14 20.94 -1.59
C GLY A 289 1.81 20.57 -3.03
N LEU A 290 0.84 19.69 -3.23
CA LEU A 290 0.41 19.17 -4.52
C LEU A 290 -0.84 19.91 -5.00
N GLU A 291 -0.93 20.19 -6.28
CA GLU A 291 -2.17 20.65 -6.93
C GLU A 291 -3.03 19.43 -7.29
N ILE A 292 -4.27 19.39 -6.83
CA ILE A 292 -5.25 18.37 -7.22
C ILE A 292 -5.87 18.78 -8.56
N LEU A 293 -5.55 18.04 -9.62
CA LEU A 293 -6.06 18.30 -10.97
C LEU A 293 -7.45 17.71 -11.18
N LYS A 294 -7.70 16.52 -10.62
CA LYS A 294 -8.98 15.82 -10.74
C LYS A 294 -9.18 14.87 -9.57
N GLU A 295 -10.41 14.74 -9.14
CA GLU A 295 -10.85 13.78 -8.15
C GLU A 295 -11.79 12.74 -8.77
N TYR A 296 -11.69 11.53 -8.25
CA TYR A 296 -12.49 10.38 -8.67
C TYR A 296 -13.02 9.70 -7.40
N PRO A 297 -14.21 10.06 -6.92
CA PRO A 297 -14.86 9.33 -5.83
C PRO A 297 -15.31 7.95 -6.33
N SER A 298 -15.10 6.92 -5.51
CA SER A 298 -15.63 5.60 -5.86
C SER A 298 -17.17 5.59 -5.84
N PRO A 299 -17.83 4.77 -6.67
CA PRO A 299 -19.29 4.70 -6.74
C PRO A 299 -19.97 4.41 -5.40
N ASP A 300 -19.27 3.70 -4.52
CA ASP A 300 -19.73 3.37 -3.16
C ASP A 300 -19.29 4.39 -2.10
N ALA A 301 -18.66 5.49 -2.51
CA ALA A 301 -18.12 6.58 -1.68
C ALA A 301 -17.10 6.13 -0.62
N ARG A 302 -16.52 4.94 -0.77
CA ARG A 302 -15.54 4.39 0.20
C ARG A 302 -14.11 4.81 -0.06
N PHE A 303 -13.81 5.25 -1.28
CA PHE A 303 -12.49 5.73 -1.67
C PHE A 303 -12.61 7.07 -2.40
N LEU A 304 -11.60 7.89 -2.23
CA LEU A 304 -11.37 9.07 -3.04
C LEU A 304 -9.98 8.95 -3.67
N THR A 305 -9.94 8.93 -5.00
CA THR A 305 -8.69 8.94 -5.75
C THR A 305 -8.46 10.33 -6.31
N ALA A 306 -7.24 10.81 -6.24
CA ALA A 306 -6.84 12.11 -6.77
C ALA A 306 -5.73 11.95 -7.82
N LEU A 307 -5.84 12.66 -8.92
CA LEU A 307 -4.75 12.94 -9.85
C LEU A 307 -4.15 14.29 -9.47
N CYS A 308 -2.88 14.29 -9.10
CA CYS A 308 -2.16 15.46 -8.62
C CYS A 308 -0.94 15.79 -9.48
N GLN A 309 -0.47 17.02 -9.36
CA GLN A 309 0.84 17.45 -9.89
C GLN A 309 1.65 18.17 -8.81
N LYS A 310 2.98 18.21 -9.07
CA LYS A 310 3.91 19.00 -8.25
C LYS A 310 3.84 20.45 -8.65
#